data_d64a4a00f6fac2c5e78bbdb0782bc2a8
#
_entry.id   d64a4a00f6fac2c5e78bbdb0782bc2a8
#
_cell.length_a   1.000
_cell.length_b   1.000
_cell.length_c   1.000
_cell.angle_alpha   90.00
_cell.angle_beta   90.00
_cell.angle_gamma   90.00
#
_symmetry.space_group_name_H-M   'P 1'
#
loop_
_entity.id
_entity.type
_entity.pdbx_description
1 polymer ?
#
loop_
_entity_poly.entity_id
_entity_poly.type
_entity_poly.pdbx_seq_one_letter_code
_entity_poly.pdbx_strand_id
1 'polypeptide(L)'
;MTRLWSPEAWEPQPFSFYHKGEDMPETLAAVSDIAARGYARPDVLVSTQWVEEHRNDPKVRLLESNEDILLYETGHIPGAVKIDWVTELNDLLVRDYVDRARFERLLRAKGINNDTTIVFYGDKNNWWATYAFWVFKLFGVENLKVLDGGRLRWADEGRDLLTEVPKYPQGNITVKERDDARIRAFRAEVEQHVKRSGKLVDVRSPEEYRGERLHMPEYPNEGALRGGHIPGAKSIPWGRAITPETHTFRPAEELRTIYEAENGLQTTDNVIAYCRIGERSSHTWFALTYLLGFKNVRNYDGSWTEWGNTVRAPIEKP
;
A
#
# COMPACT_ATOMS: atom_id res chain seq x y z
N MET A 1 20.48 -43.51 3.84
CA MET A 1 19.95 -43.03 2.55
C MET A 1 19.45 -41.62 2.75
N THR A 2 20.32 -40.65 2.53
CA THR A 2 20.10 -39.20 2.68
C THR A 2 19.61 -38.67 1.35
N ARG A 3 18.36 -38.26 1.26
CA ARG A 3 17.88 -37.46 0.12
C ARG A 3 18.25 -36.01 0.38
N LEU A 4 19.17 -35.51 -0.41
CA LEU A 4 19.52 -34.11 -0.53
C LEU A 4 18.31 -33.35 -1.10
N TRP A 5 17.87 -32.35 -0.38
CA TRP A 5 16.88 -31.37 -0.79
C TRP A 5 17.60 -30.34 -1.68
N SER A 6 17.23 -30.27 -2.96
CA SER A 6 17.72 -29.18 -3.84
C SER A 6 16.77 -27.98 -3.70
N PRO A 7 17.30 -26.77 -3.49
CA PRO A 7 16.47 -25.58 -3.56
C PRO A 7 16.17 -25.31 -5.04
N GLU A 8 14.92 -25.46 -5.44
CA GLU A 8 14.47 -24.91 -6.70
C GLU A 8 14.58 -23.39 -6.60
N ALA A 9 15.58 -22.85 -7.29
CA ALA A 9 15.74 -21.42 -7.49
C ALA A 9 14.51 -20.93 -8.26
N TRP A 10 13.84 -19.91 -7.70
CA TRP A 10 12.85 -19.13 -8.41
C TRP A 10 13.55 -18.44 -9.59
N GLU A 11 13.40 -19.02 -10.78
CA GLU A 11 13.81 -18.36 -12.02
C GLU A 11 12.72 -17.40 -12.44
N PRO A 12 13.01 -16.11 -12.63
CA PRO A 12 12.05 -15.19 -13.21
C PRO A 12 11.69 -15.68 -14.61
N GLN A 13 10.40 -15.92 -14.86
CA GLN A 13 9.90 -16.26 -16.19
C GLN A 13 10.30 -15.15 -17.17
N PRO A 14 10.75 -15.48 -18.37
CA PRO A 14 11.14 -14.47 -19.36
C PRO A 14 9.92 -13.61 -19.70
N PHE A 15 10.11 -12.28 -19.63
CA PHE A 15 9.12 -11.29 -20.00
C PHE A 15 8.64 -11.54 -21.43
N SER A 16 7.36 -11.82 -21.60
CA SER A 16 6.72 -11.85 -22.91
C SER A 16 6.52 -10.41 -23.36
N PHE A 17 7.36 -9.96 -24.30
CA PHE A 17 7.17 -8.66 -24.95
C PHE A 17 6.04 -8.76 -25.95
N TYR A 18 4.92 -8.10 -25.70
CA TYR A 18 3.94 -7.81 -26.75
C TYR A 18 4.51 -6.74 -27.69
N HIS A 19 4.49 -7.01 -28.99
CA HIS A 19 4.92 -6.03 -29.99
C HIS A 19 3.91 -4.89 -30.10
N LYS A 20 4.40 -3.65 -30.21
CA LYS A 20 3.61 -2.46 -30.53
C LYS A 20 2.74 -2.75 -31.78
N GLY A 21 1.43 -2.91 -31.61
CA GLY A 21 0.48 -3.06 -32.72
C GLY A 21 -0.53 -4.22 -32.61
N GLU A 22 -0.47 -5.04 -31.57
CA GLU A 22 -1.52 -6.05 -31.32
C GLU A 22 -2.60 -5.45 -30.42
N ASP A 23 -3.87 -5.69 -30.79
CA ASP A 23 -5.01 -5.29 -29.97
C ASP A 23 -4.90 -5.95 -28.60
N MET A 24 -5.03 -5.15 -27.53
CA MET A 24 -5.02 -5.65 -26.16
C MET A 24 -6.09 -6.75 -26.01
N PRO A 25 -5.80 -7.86 -25.35
CA PRO A 25 -6.80 -8.88 -25.06
C PRO A 25 -8.03 -8.25 -24.40
N GLU A 26 -9.24 -8.68 -24.77
CA GLU A 26 -10.51 -8.18 -24.21
C GLU A 26 -10.52 -8.17 -22.67
N THR A 27 -9.83 -9.10 -22.04
CA THR A 27 -9.63 -9.17 -20.57
C THR A 27 -8.87 -7.98 -20.02
N LEU A 28 -7.90 -7.41 -20.74
CA LEU A 28 -7.15 -6.23 -20.33
C LEU A 28 -7.95 -4.93 -20.57
N ALA A 29 -8.76 -4.88 -21.65
CA ALA A 29 -9.63 -3.73 -21.91
C ALA A 29 -10.78 -3.62 -20.89
N ALA A 30 -11.40 -4.74 -20.50
CA ALA A 30 -12.44 -4.77 -19.45
C ALA A 30 -11.92 -4.36 -18.07
N VAL A 31 -10.63 -4.57 -17.79
CA VAL A 31 -9.96 -4.18 -16.52
C VAL A 31 -9.67 -2.67 -16.46
N SER A 32 -9.71 -1.94 -17.59
CA SER A 32 -9.43 -0.50 -17.63
C SER A 32 -10.56 0.39 -17.09
N ASP A 33 -11.81 -0.08 -17.08
CA ASP A 33 -12.94 0.70 -16.58
C ASP A 33 -13.09 0.58 -15.05
N ILE A 34 -12.35 1.43 -14.34
CA ILE A 34 -12.40 1.54 -12.88
C ILE A 34 -13.82 1.88 -12.40
N ALA A 35 -14.57 2.67 -13.17
CA ALA A 35 -15.93 3.09 -12.80
C ALA A 35 -16.92 1.92 -12.79
N ALA A 36 -16.73 0.93 -13.65
CA ALA A 36 -17.57 -0.26 -13.75
C ALA A 36 -17.34 -1.28 -12.62
N ARG A 37 -16.26 -1.15 -11.83
CA ARG A 37 -15.92 -2.14 -10.78
C ARG A 37 -16.71 -2.01 -9.48
N GLY A 38 -17.66 -1.08 -9.39
CA GLY A 38 -18.58 -0.94 -8.26
C GLY A 38 -17.96 -0.39 -6.97
N TYR A 39 -16.80 0.25 -7.04
CA TYR A 39 -16.14 0.85 -5.88
C TYR A 39 -16.95 2.01 -5.29
N ALA A 40 -16.88 2.17 -3.97
CA ALA A 40 -17.51 3.30 -3.27
C ALA A 40 -16.90 4.65 -3.68
N ARG A 41 -15.60 4.68 -3.96
CA ARG A 41 -14.85 5.88 -4.40
C ARG A 41 -13.94 5.51 -5.58
N PRO A 42 -14.48 5.33 -6.80
CA PRO A 42 -13.65 5.00 -7.97
C PRO A 42 -12.70 6.13 -8.34
N ASP A 43 -12.99 7.36 -7.95
CA ASP A 43 -12.22 8.56 -8.23
C ASP A 43 -10.83 8.59 -7.56
N VAL A 44 -10.56 7.72 -6.59
CA VAL A 44 -9.24 7.58 -5.95
C VAL A 44 -8.26 6.71 -6.75
N LEU A 45 -8.74 6.03 -7.78
CA LEU A 45 -7.93 5.22 -8.67
C LEU A 45 -7.81 5.87 -10.04
N VAL A 46 -6.69 5.65 -10.71
CA VAL A 46 -6.49 6.00 -12.12
C VAL A 46 -5.87 4.81 -12.88
N SER A 47 -6.19 4.71 -14.17
CA SER A 47 -5.60 3.71 -15.06
C SER A 47 -4.23 4.16 -15.59
N THR A 48 -3.47 3.22 -16.16
CA THR A 48 -2.23 3.50 -16.90
C THR A 48 -2.48 4.44 -18.08
N GLN A 49 -3.61 4.28 -18.76
CA GLN A 49 -4.02 5.16 -19.85
C GLN A 49 -4.26 6.61 -19.35
N TRP A 50 -4.97 6.76 -18.23
CA TRP A 50 -5.19 8.07 -17.62
C TRP A 50 -3.84 8.76 -17.28
N VAL A 51 -2.89 8.02 -16.70
CA VAL A 51 -1.56 8.54 -16.38
C VAL A 51 -0.82 8.96 -17.65
N GLU A 52 -0.85 8.16 -18.71
CA GLU A 52 -0.23 8.51 -19.99
C GLU A 52 -0.76 9.83 -20.56
N GLU A 53 -2.07 10.04 -20.45
CA GLU A 53 -2.73 11.25 -20.95
C GLU A 53 -2.47 12.49 -20.08
N HIS A 54 -2.23 12.34 -18.79
CA HIS A 54 -2.18 13.44 -17.82
C HIS A 54 -0.80 13.67 -17.20
N ARG A 55 0.19 12.80 -17.42
CA ARG A 55 1.53 12.92 -16.79
C ARG A 55 2.28 14.23 -17.10
N ASN A 56 1.90 14.89 -18.18
CA ASN A 56 2.46 16.19 -18.58
C ASN A 56 1.61 17.40 -18.11
N ASP A 57 0.46 17.16 -17.45
CA ASP A 57 -0.34 18.24 -16.88
C ASP A 57 0.40 18.84 -15.67
N PRO A 58 0.65 20.18 -15.65
CA PRO A 58 1.33 20.85 -14.55
C PRO A 58 0.59 20.69 -13.19
N LYS A 59 -0.71 20.36 -13.21
CA LYS A 59 -1.53 20.10 -12.03
C LYS A 59 -1.51 18.63 -11.59
N VAL A 60 -0.81 17.76 -12.29
CA VAL A 60 -0.64 16.36 -11.92
C VAL A 60 0.80 16.11 -11.49
N ARG A 61 0.98 15.38 -10.39
CA ARG A 61 2.29 14.96 -9.91
C ARG A 61 2.29 13.47 -9.62
N LEU A 62 3.13 12.74 -10.35
CA LEU A 62 3.34 11.32 -10.12
C LEU A 62 4.39 11.15 -9.01
N LEU A 63 4.08 10.36 -7.99
CA LEU A 63 4.98 10.01 -6.89
C LEU A 63 5.21 8.51 -6.88
N GLU A 64 6.46 8.10 -7.08
CA GLU A 64 6.87 6.69 -6.96
C GLU A 64 7.35 6.40 -5.55
N SER A 65 6.72 5.44 -4.89
CA SER A 65 7.08 4.95 -3.57
C SER A 65 7.21 3.43 -3.62
N ASN A 66 8.44 2.95 -3.55
CA ASN A 66 8.82 1.54 -3.69
C ASN A 66 9.32 0.96 -2.38
N GLU A 67 9.26 -0.37 -2.29
CA GLU A 67 10.00 -1.13 -1.29
C GLU A 67 11.51 -0.96 -1.49
N ASP A 68 11.98 -1.29 -2.67
CA ASP A 68 13.35 -1.00 -3.07
C ASP A 68 13.46 0.46 -3.52
N ILE A 69 13.99 1.30 -2.64
CA ILE A 69 14.17 2.73 -2.91
C ILE A 69 15.11 3.01 -4.07
N LEU A 70 15.93 2.06 -4.50
CA LEU A 70 16.84 2.18 -5.64
C LEU A 70 16.16 1.84 -6.97
N LEU A 71 14.98 1.22 -6.94
CA LEU A 71 14.27 0.82 -8.15
C LEU A 71 13.91 2.00 -9.05
N TYR A 72 13.64 3.19 -8.46
CA TYR A 72 13.38 4.41 -9.20
C TYR A 72 14.51 4.79 -10.15
N GLU A 73 15.77 4.64 -9.74
CA GLU A 73 16.96 4.97 -10.55
C GLU A 73 17.17 4.02 -11.72
N THR A 74 16.60 2.82 -11.68
CA THR A 74 16.66 1.86 -12.79
C THR A 74 15.67 2.19 -13.91
N GLY A 75 14.73 3.08 -13.65
CA GLY A 75 13.71 3.59 -14.56
C GLY A 75 12.40 3.81 -13.83
N HIS A 76 11.69 4.89 -14.13
CA HIS A 76 10.42 5.30 -13.54
C HIS A 76 9.48 5.85 -14.61
N ILE A 77 8.20 5.98 -14.32
CA ILE A 77 7.22 6.58 -15.24
C ILE A 77 7.68 8.00 -15.56
N PRO A 78 7.72 8.39 -16.86
CA PRO A 78 8.18 9.72 -17.25
C PRO A 78 7.45 10.84 -16.48
N GLY A 79 8.22 11.77 -15.89
CA GLY A 79 7.68 12.85 -15.06
C GLY A 79 7.41 12.50 -13.60
N ALA A 80 7.61 11.27 -13.18
CA ALA A 80 7.47 10.90 -11.77
C ALA A 80 8.65 11.36 -10.93
N VAL A 81 8.39 11.71 -9.66
CA VAL A 81 9.40 11.97 -8.63
C VAL A 81 9.33 10.90 -7.55
N LYS A 82 10.49 10.56 -6.98
CA LYS A 82 10.60 9.57 -5.91
C LYS A 82 10.08 10.09 -4.57
N ILE A 83 9.46 9.21 -3.79
CA ILE A 83 9.29 9.32 -2.34
C ILE A 83 10.09 8.19 -1.69
N ASP A 84 11.14 8.55 -0.98
CA ASP A 84 11.87 7.64 -0.10
C ASP A 84 11.12 7.58 1.25
N TRP A 85 10.39 6.48 1.45
CA TRP A 85 9.59 6.33 2.64
C TRP A 85 10.42 6.28 3.93
N VAL A 86 11.66 5.79 3.86
CA VAL A 86 12.55 5.68 5.02
C VAL A 86 13.02 7.06 5.47
N THR A 87 13.58 7.85 4.57
CA THR A 87 14.27 9.09 4.91
C THR A 87 13.41 10.33 4.77
N GLU A 88 12.35 10.29 3.96
CA GLU A 88 11.48 11.44 3.69
C GLU A 88 10.17 11.43 4.47
N LEU A 89 9.60 10.25 4.78
CA LEU A 89 8.33 10.16 5.50
C LEU A 89 8.51 9.85 6.99
N ASN A 90 9.63 9.24 7.40
CA ASN A 90 9.87 8.85 8.78
C ASN A 90 10.89 9.76 9.47
N ASP A 91 10.72 9.94 10.79
CA ASP A 91 11.73 10.44 11.67
C ASP A 91 12.59 9.28 12.18
N LEU A 92 13.89 9.34 11.87
CA LEU A 92 14.81 8.23 12.16
C LEU A 92 15.18 8.10 13.64
N LEU A 93 14.89 9.12 14.46
CA LEU A 93 15.25 9.09 15.90
C LEU A 93 14.10 8.56 16.76
N VAL A 94 12.88 8.97 16.46
CA VAL A 94 11.71 8.63 17.30
C VAL A 94 10.84 7.53 16.69
N ARG A 95 11.19 7.01 15.54
CA ARG A 95 10.38 6.02 14.80
C ARG A 95 8.93 6.46 14.66
N ASP A 96 8.73 7.65 14.18
CA ASP A 96 7.43 8.23 13.87
C ASP A 96 7.50 8.91 12.50
N TYR A 97 6.41 9.47 12.02
CA TYR A 97 6.42 10.28 10.81
C TYR A 97 7.03 11.66 11.08
N VAL A 98 7.56 12.26 10.02
CA VAL A 98 8.08 13.64 10.06
C VAL A 98 7.03 14.63 10.57
N ASP A 99 7.48 15.77 11.08
CA ASP A 99 6.58 16.85 11.47
C ASP A 99 5.97 17.58 10.26
N ARG A 100 4.94 18.40 10.52
CA ARG A 100 4.25 19.18 9.49
C ARG A 100 5.20 20.04 8.67
N ALA A 101 6.12 20.74 9.32
CA ALA A 101 7.00 21.69 8.64
C ALA A 101 7.98 20.98 7.69
N ARG A 102 8.51 19.82 8.12
CA ARG A 102 9.37 18.98 7.29
C ARG A 102 8.60 18.40 6.11
N PHE A 103 7.39 17.88 6.37
CA PHE A 103 6.53 17.32 5.34
C PHE A 103 6.13 18.37 4.30
N GLU A 104 5.73 19.58 4.72
CA GLU A 104 5.37 20.67 3.83
C GLU A 104 6.56 21.11 2.94
N ARG A 105 7.77 21.24 3.53
CA ARG A 105 8.99 21.53 2.74
C ARG A 105 9.30 20.44 1.72
N LEU A 106 9.14 19.16 2.09
CA LEU A 106 9.33 18.03 1.19
C LEU A 106 8.40 18.14 -0.02
N LEU A 107 7.11 18.33 0.20
CA LEU A 107 6.12 18.39 -0.86
C LEU A 107 6.36 19.60 -1.79
N ARG A 108 6.71 20.76 -1.22
CA ARG A 108 7.09 21.95 -2.01
C ARG A 108 8.32 21.70 -2.86
N ALA A 109 9.33 21.01 -2.34
CA ALA A 109 10.53 20.66 -3.10
C ALA A 109 10.22 19.72 -4.27
N LYS A 110 9.18 18.90 -4.16
CA LYS A 110 8.69 18.03 -5.25
C LYS A 110 7.72 18.75 -6.22
N GLY A 111 7.58 20.07 -6.12
CA GLY A 111 6.76 20.88 -7.00
C GLY A 111 5.26 20.71 -6.80
N ILE A 112 4.81 20.42 -5.58
CA ILE A 112 3.40 20.19 -5.27
C ILE A 112 2.75 21.50 -4.79
N ASN A 113 1.62 21.84 -5.39
CA ASN A 113 0.78 22.98 -5.06
C ASN A 113 -0.52 22.52 -4.35
N ASN A 114 -1.29 23.48 -3.80
CA ASN A 114 -2.57 23.16 -3.16
C ASN A 114 -3.61 22.54 -4.11
N ASP A 115 -3.54 22.84 -5.40
CA ASP A 115 -4.43 22.32 -6.44
C ASP A 115 -3.85 21.14 -7.22
N THR A 116 -2.70 20.63 -6.83
CA THR A 116 -2.07 19.48 -7.49
C THR A 116 -2.81 18.19 -7.16
N THR A 117 -3.14 17.43 -8.19
CA THR A 117 -3.55 16.03 -8.07
C THR A 117 -2.31 15.14 -7.96
N ILE A 118 -2.18 14.44 -6.86
CA ILE A 118 -1.04 13.56 -6.60
C ILE A 118 -1.44 12.13 -6.92
N VAL A 119 -0.66 11.46 -7.77
CA VAL A 119 -0.88 10.06 -8.15
C VAL A 119 0.27 9.22 -7.64
N PHE A 120 -0.02 8.31 -6.72
CA PHE A 120 0.96 7.37 -6.19
C PHE A 120 1.01 6.11 -7.02
N TYR A 121 2.20 5.57 -7.19
CA TYR A 121 2.44 4.23 -7.70
C TYR A 121 3.72 3.66 -7.11
N GLY A 122 3.92 2.35 -7.24
CA GLY A 122 5.12 1.68 -6.77
C GLY A 122 5.20 0.24 -7.20
N ASP A 123 6.21 -0.44 -6.66
CA ASP A 123 6.40 -1.88 -6.78
C ASP A 123 5.45 -2.69 -5.87
N LYS A 124 5.63 -4.01 -5.82
CA LYS A 124 4.91 -4.93 -4.91
C LYS A 124 3.39 -4.67 -4.85
N ASN A 125 2.76 -4.46 -6.03
CA ASN A 125 1.32 -4.14 -6.13
C ASN A 125 0.90 -2.95 -5.26
N ASN A 126 1.69 -1.89 -5.27
CA ASN A 126 1.40 -0.62 -4.59
C ASN A 126 1.41 -0.63 -3.06
N TRP A 127 2.13 -1.54 -2.38
CA TRP A 127 2.19 -1.49 -0.90
C TRP A 127 2.65 -0.13 -0.40
N TRP A 128 3.80 0.32 -0.90
CA TRP A 128 4.40 1.57 -0.47
C TRP A 128 3.72 2.79 -1.08
N ALA A 129 3.08 2.64 -2.22
CA ALA A 129 2.22 3.68 -2.79
C ALA A 129 1.01 3.95 -1.89
N THR A 130 0.30 2.92 -1.44
CA THR A 130 -0.81 3.07 -0.49
C THR A 130 -0.35 3.49 0.91
N TYR A 131 0.86 3.11 1.32
CA TYR A 131 1.46 3.61 2.55
C TYR A 131 1.75 5.11 2.47
N ALA A 132 2.40 5.59 1.40
CA ALA A 132 2.62 7.01 1.19
C ALA A 132 1.29 7.77 1.11
N PHE A 133 0.30 7.26 0.37
CA PHE A 133 -1.06 7.81 0.35
C PHE A 133 -1.64 7.95 1.76
N TRP A 134 -1.53 6.92 2.60
CA TRP A 134 -2.03 6.93 3.97
C TRP A 134 -1.30 7.97 4.83
N VAL A 135 0.03 8.10 4.73
CA VAL A 135 0.81 9.14 5.41
C VAL A 135 0.36 10.54 5.01
N PHE A 136 0.15 10.78 3.70
CA PHE A 136 -0.35 12.07 3.20
C PHE A 136 -1.74 12.40 3.76
N LYS A 137 -2.60 11.39 3.94
CA LYS A 137 -3.92 11.57 4.57
C LYS A 137 -3.83 11.97 6.04
N LEU A 138 -2.79 11.56 6.78
CA LEU A 138 -2.56 12.04 8.14
C LEU A 138 -2.38 13.56 8.20
N PHE A 139 -1.73 14.14 7.19
CA PHE A 139 -1.52 15.59 7.06
C PHE A 139 -2.66 16.33 6.34
N GLY A 140 -3.78 15.65 6.09
CA GLY A 140 -4.98 16.25 5.51
C GLY A 140 -4.87 16.59 4.02
N VAL A 141 -3.96 15.99 3.28
CA VAL A 141 -3.90 16.14 1.82
C VAL A 141 -5.06 15.38 1.17
N GLU A 142 -5.84 16.05 0.30
CA GLU A 142 -7.10 15.49 -0.20
C GLU A 142 -7.02 14.99 -1.65
N ASN A 143 -6.36 15.69 -2.56
CA ASN A 143 -6.31 15.37 -4.00
C ASN A 143 -5.34 14.23 -4.29
N LEU A 144 -5.62 13.04 -3.75
CA LEU A 144 -4.75 11.86 -3.85
C LEU A 144 -5.40 10.76 -4.67
N LYS A 145 -4.61 10.13 -5.52
CA LYS A 145 -5.00 8.97 -6.33
C LYS A 145 -3.91 7.90 -6.29
N VAL A 146 -4.26 6.68 -6.65
CA VAL A 146 -3.33 5.56 -6.84
C VAL A 146 -3.45 5.07 -8.27
N LEU A 147 -2.34 4.84 -8.94
CA LEU A 147 -2.30 4.15 -10.23
C LEU A 147 -2.61 2.67 -10.02
N ASP A 148 -3.78 2.23 -10.46
CA ASP A 148 -4.22 0.86 -10.31
C ASP A 148 -3.37 -0.12 -11.14
N GLY A 149 -2.78 -1.09 -10.47
CA GLY A 149 -1.78 -1.99 -11.05
C GLY A 149 -0.33 -1.51 -10.87
N GLY A 150 -0.12 -0.25 -10.49
CA GLY A 150 1.18 0.31 -10.15
C GLY A 150 2.23 0.17 -11.26
N ARG A 151 3.50 0.06 -10.83
CA ARG A 151 4.66 -0.07 -11.71
C ARG A 151 4.62 -1.36 -12.54
N LEU A 152 4.13 -2.46 -11.96
CA LEU A 152 4.10 -3.75 -12.65
C LEU A 152 3.21 -3.68 -13.88
N ARG A 153 1.97 -3.22 -13.72
CA ARG A 153 1.05 -3.10 -14.86
C ARG A 153 1.56 -2.13 -15.94
N TRP A 154 2.15 -1.01 -15.52
CA TRP A 154 2.75 -0.06 -16.46
C TRP A 154 3.82 -0.71 -17.34
N ALA A 155 4.69 -1.53 -16.73
CA ALA A 155 5.74 -2.26 -17.42
C ALA A 155 5.18 -3.40 -18.29
N ASP A 156 4.20 -4.16 -17.80
CA ASP A 156 3.56 -5.26 -18.54
C ASP A 156 2.83 -4.76 -19.80
N GLU A 157 2.32 -3.54 -19.78
CA GLU A 157 1.75 -2.87 -20.97
C GLU A 157 2.82 -2.35 -21.95
N GLY A 158 4.12 -2.60 -21.68
CA GLY A 158 5.23 -2.18 -22.53
C GLY A 158 5.41 -0.66 -22.59
N ARG A 159 4.95 0.08 -21.58
CA ARG A 159 5.08 1.53 -21.51
C ARG A 159 6.49 1.94 -21.07
N ASP A 160 6.90 3.11 -21.51
CA ASP A 160 8.25 3.62 -21.26
C ASP A 160 8.53 3.83 -19.78
N LEU A 161 9.71 3.43 -19.33
CA LEU A 161 10.33 3.78 -18.06
C LEU A 161 11.62 4.54 -18.37
N LEU A 162 11.82 5.72 -17.78
CA LEU A 162 12.98 6.57 -18.01
C LEU A 162 13.80 6.74 -16.73
N THR A 163 15.09 6.98 -16.90
CA THR A 163 16.01 7.28 -15.79
C THR A 163 16.22 8.77 -15.56
N GLU A 164 15.67 9.61 -16.45
CA GLU A 164 15.77 11.07 -16.32
C GLU A 164 14.91 11.55 -15.15
N VAL A 165 15.57 12.14 -14.14
CA VAL A 165 14.89 12.69 -12.95
C VAL A 165 14.30 14.06 -13.29
N PRO A 166 12.98 14.24 -13.25
CA PRO A 166 12.35 15.50 -13.58
C PRO A 166 12.64 16.56 -12.52
N LYS A 167 12.75 17.81 -12.97
CA LYS A 167 12.90 18.98 -12.09
C LYS A 167 11.65 19.84 -12.16
N TYR A 168 11.07 20.12 -11.01
CA TYR A 168 9.90 20.97 -10.90
C TYR A 168 10.23 22.25 -10.14
N PRO A 169 9.60 23.40 -10.48
CA PRO A 169 9.65 24.59 -9.64
C PRO A 169 9.12 24.28 -8.24
N GLN A 170 9.62 25.01 -7.25
CA GLN A 170 9.14 24.86 -5.87
C GLN A 170 7.63 25.15 -5.80
N GLY A 171 6.89 24.21 -5.21
CA GLY A 171 5.44 24.32 -5.02
C GLY A 171 5.05 25.21 -3.83
N ASN A 172 3.74 25.37 -3.65
CA ASN A 172 3.18 26.23 -2.61
C ASN A 172 2.20 25.54 -1.66
N ILE A 173 2.18 24.20 -1.68
CA ILE A 173 1.25 23.43 -0.82
C ILE A 173 1.36 23.80 0.65
N THR A 174 0.22 23.84 1.32
CA THR A 174 0.10 23.97 2.78
C THR A 174 -0.61 22.73 3.31
N VAL A 175 -0.07 22.11 4.35
CA VAL A 175 -0.66 20.92 4.97
C VAL A 175 -1.13 21.21 6.38
N LYS A 176 -2.04 20.38 6.89
CA LYS A 176 -2.55 20.46 8.26
C LYS A 176 -1.57 19.85 9.26
N GLU A 177 -1.76 20.12 10.54
CA GLU A 177 -1.16 19.28 11.57
C GLU A 177 -1.65 17.85 11.42
N ARG A 178 -0.79 16.90 11.75
CA ARG A 178 -1.07 15.47 11.62
C ARG A 178 -2.22 15.06 12.54
N ASP A 179 -3.23 14.44 11.96
CA ASP A 179 -4.36 13.85 12.68
C ASP A 179 -4.21 12.33 12.73
N ASP A 180 -3.52 11.83 13.73
CA ASP A 180 -3.31 10.42 13.96
C ASP A 180 -4.61 9.71 14.39
N ALA A 181 -5.46 10.37 15.18
CA ALA A 181 -6.62 9.73 15.79
C ALA A 181 -7.63 9.15 14.82
N ARG A 182 -7.69 9.73 13.62
CA ARG A 182 -8.71 9.38 12.64
C ARG A 182 -8.46 8.06 11.92
N ILE A 183 -7.22 7.83 11.47
CA ILE A 183 -6.89 6.70 10.58
C ILE A 183 -5.69 5.87 11.04
N ARG A 184 -5.05 6.24 12.16
CA ARG A 184 -3.95 5.53 12.79
C ARG A 184 -4.41 4.93 14.12
N ALA A 185 -3.86 3.78 14.49
CA ALA A 185 -4.06 3.19 15.80
C ALA A 185 -2.71 2.97 16.48
N PHE A 186 -2.62 3.31 17.75
CA PHE A 186 -1.47 3.02 18.59
C PHE A 186 -1.70 1.76 19.42
N ARG A 187 -0.62 1.14 19.90
CA ARG A 187 -0.67 -0.11 20.68
C ARG A 187 -1.69 -0.09 21.82
N ALA A 188 -1.73 0.98 22.61
CA ALA A 188 -2.67 1.09 23.73
C ALA A 188 -4.14 1.04 23.27
N GLU A 189 -4.45 1.60 22.11
CA GLU A 189 -5.79 1.55 21.51
C GLU A 189 -6.10 0.14 20.99
N VAL A 190 -5.10 -0.53 20.37
CA VAL A 190 -5.24 -1.93 19.93
C VAL A 190 -5.49 -2.84 21.13
N GLU A 191 -4.78 -2.67 22.26
CA GLU A 191 -5.02 -3.42 23.49
C GLU A 191 -6.47 -3.25 24.00
N GLN A 192 -6.99 -2.02 23.95
CA GLN A 192 -8.39 -1.76 24.32
C GLN A 192 -9.37 -2.36 23.31
N HIS A 193 -9.02 -2.33 22.02
CA HIS A 193 -9.83 -2.90 20.95
C HIS A 193 -9.97 -4.41 21.09
N VAL A 194 -8.88 -5.11 21.42
CA VAL A 194 -8.86 -6.55 21.74
C VAL A 194 -9.78 -6.85 22.93
N LYS A 195 -9.64 -6.09 24.03
CA LYS A 195 -10.49 -6.30 25.24
C LYS A 195 -11.99 -6.16 24.98
N ARG A 196 -12.36 -5.41 23.95
CA ARG A 196 -13.76 -5.18 23.52
C ARG A 196 -14.19 -6.13 22.39
N SER A 197 -13.38 -7.13 22.06
CA SER A 197 -13.61 -8.02 20.89
C SER A 197 -13.84 -7.26 19.58
N GLY A 198 -13.09 -6.18 19.40
CA GLY A 198 -13.15 -5.35 18.19
C GLY A 198 -12.61 -6.07 16.96
N LYS A 199 -12.97 -5.62 15.79
CA LYS A 199 -12.56 -6.24 14.51
C LYS A 199 -11.11 -5.92 14.20
N LEU A 200 -10.26 -6.95 14.22
CA LEU A 200 -8.84 -6.88 13.85
C LEU A 200 -8.58 -7.70 12.60
N VAL A 201 -7.78 -7.17 11.70
CA VAL A 201 -7.36 -7.84 10.47
C VAL A 201 -5.84 -7.92 10.43
N ASP A 202 -5.32 -9.14 10.49
CA ASP A 202 -3.94 -9.47 10.19
C ASP A 202 -3.80 -9.71 8.70
N VAL A 203 -3.08 -8.84 8.02
CA VAL A 203 -2.92 -8.91 6.57
C VAL A 203 -1.64 -9.62 6.13
N ARG A 204 -0.88 -10.17 7.07
CA ARG A 204 0.35 -10.94 6.80
C ARG A 204 0.03 -12.28 6.14
N SER A 205 1.07 -13.02 5.80
CA SER A 205 0.89 -14.37 5.27
C SER A 205 0.27 -15.31 6.32
N PRO A 206 -0.39 -16.40 5.88
CA PRO A 206 -0.91 -17.40 6.80
C PRO A 206 0.17 -18.01 7.73
N GLU A 207 1.40 -18.17 7.25
CA GLU A 207 2.53 -18.69 8.02
C GLU A 207 2.96 -17.69 9.11
N GLU A 208 2.98 -16.38 8.81
CA GLU A 208 3.23 -15.33 9.81
C GLU A 208 2.12 -15.33 10.88
N TYR A 209 0.85 -15.45 10.45
CA TYR A 209 -0.30 -15.47 11.34
C TYR A 209 -0.27 -16.69 12.30
N ARG A 210 0.04 -17.88 11.80
CA ARG A 210 0.16 -19.10 12.61
C ARG A 210 1.43 -19.12 13.46
N GLY A 211 2.35 -18.17 13.24
CA GLY A 211 3.61 -18.10 13.98
C GLY A 211 4.65 -19.13 13.55
N GLU A 212 4.48 -19.71 12.37
CA GLU A 212 5.45 -20.59 11.70
C GLU A 212 6.62 -19.80 11.11
N ARG A 213 6.36 -18.52 10.80
CA ARG A 213 7.33 -17.57 10.27
C ARG A 213 7.40 -16.33 11.16
N LEU A 214 8.61 -15.94 11.56
CA LEU A 214 8.84 -14.78 12.45
C LEU A 214 9.03 -13.47 11.68
N HIS A 215 9.50 -13.56 10.44
CA HIS A 215 9.74 -12.42 9.54
C HIS A 215 9.57 -12.87 8.09
N MET A 216 9.45 -11.91 7.18
CA MET A 216 9.56 -12.18 5.75
C MET A 216 11.01 -12.56 5.42
N PRO A 217 11.27 -13.50 4.49
CA PRO A 217 12.61 -13.94 4.14
C PRO A 217 13.53 -12.78 3.74
N GLU A 218 12.97 -11.79 3.05
CA GLU A 218 13.68 -10.62 2.54
C GLU A 218 14.03 -9.58 3.64
N TYR A 219 13.40 -9.68 4.84
CA TYR A 219 13.52 -8.71 5.94
C TYR A 219 13.81 -9.37 7.29
N PRO A 220 14.92 -10.05 7.45
CA PRO A 220 15.23 -10.78 8.68
C PRO A 220 15.37 -9.85 9.91
N ASN A 221 15.75 -8.58 9.70
CA ASN A 221 15.93 -7.60 10.77
C ASN A 221 14.63 -6.93 11.23
N GLU A 222 13.51 -7.19 10.55
CA GLU A 222 12.22 -6.58 10.87
C GLU A 222 11.22 -7.58 11.44
N GLY A 223 11.73 -8.65 12.02
CA GLY A 223 10.94 -9.69 12.67
C GLY A 223 10.57 -9.35 14.12
N ALA A 224 9.78 -10.24 14.70
CA ALA A 224 9.48 -10.24 16.12
C ALA A 224 10.07 -11.48 16.78
N LEU A 225 10.37 -11.39 18.07
CA LEU A 225 10.88 -12.52 18.86
C LEU A 225 9.82 -13.63 19.02
N ARG A 226 8.54 -13.30 18.90
CA ARG A 226 7.45 -14.24 19.06
C ARG A 226 6.63 -14.35 17.78
N GLY A 227 6.30 -15.55 17.37
CA GLY A 227 5.39 -15.84 16.28
C GLY A 227 3.94 -15.93 16.75
N GLY A 228 2.98 -15.77 15.84
CA GLY A 228 1.54 -15.79 16.10
C GLY A 228 0.87 -14.50 15.66
N HIS A 229 -0.29 -14.19 16.25
CA HIS A 229 -1.08 -13.01 15.92
C HIS A 229 -1.70 -12.34 17.16
N ILE A 230 -2.23 -11.14 16.99
CA ILE A 230 -2.96 -10.41 18.03
C ILE A 230 -4.28 -11.16 18.31
N PRO A 231 -4.64 -11.41 19.58
CA PRO A 231 -5.84 -12.15 19.93
C PRO A 231 -7.10 -11.66 19.24
N GLY A 232 -7.86 -12.60 18.66
CA GLY A 232 -9.10 -12.31 17.96
C GLY A 232 -8.94 -11.72 16.55
N ALA A 233 -7.71 -11.53 16.05
CA ALA A 233 -7.48 -11.04 14.69
C ALA A 233 -7.89 -12.10 13.66
N LYS A 234 -8.47 -11.63 12.55
CA LYS A 234 -8.77 -12.47 11.38
C LYS A 234 -7.61 -12.42 10.40
N SER A 235 -7.21 -13.60 9.90
CA SER A 235 -6.19 -13.71 8.84
C SER A 235 -6.81 -13.40 7.48
N ILE A 236 -6.54 -12.23 6.96
CA ILE A 236 -6.97 -11.82 5.61
C ILE A 236 -5.76 -11.26 4.88
N PRO A 237 -4.94 -12.11 4.23
CA PRO A 237 -3.74 -11.69 3.53
C PRO A 237 -4.03 -10.58 2.52
N TRP A 238 -3.23 -9.52 2.56
CA TRP A 238 -3.41 -8.33 1.72
C TRP A 238 -3.53 -8.65 0.22
N GLY A 239 -2.75 -9.63 -0.26
CA GLY A 239 -2.72 -10.02 -1.68
C GLY A 239 -4.05 -10.57 -2.20
N ARG A 240 -4.96 -10.98 -1.30
CA ARG A 240 -6.31 -11.36 -1.72
C ARG A 240 -7.10 -10.23 -2.36
N ALA A 241 -6.72 -8.98 -2.10
CA ALA A 241 -7.37 -7.82 -2.71
C ALA A 241 -6.91 -7.52 -4.14
N ILE A 242 -5.92 -8.25 -4.66
CA ILE A 242 -5.31 -8.03 -5.97
C ILE A 242 -5.68 -9.15 -6.94
N THR A 243 -5.89 -8.79 -8.19
CA THR A 243 -5.97 -9.71 -9.32
C THR A 243 -4.55 -9.99 -9.80
N PRO A 244 -4.01 -11.21 -9.65
CA PRO A 244 -2.60 -11.50 -9.91
C PRO A 244 -2.17 -11.20 -11.37
N GLU A 245 -3.06 -11.47 -12.33
CA GLU A 245 -2.79 -11.36 -13.75
C GLU A 245 -2.67 -9.91 -14.24
N THR A 246 -3.29 -8.98 -13.52
CA THR A 246 -3.37 -7.57 -13.93
C THR A 246 -2.79 -6.61 -12.91
N HIS A 247 -2.38 -7.12 -11.75
CA HIS A 247 -1.85 -6.34 -10.63
C HIS A 247 -2.83 -5.29 -10.03
N THR A 248 -4.08 -5.29 -10.51
CA THR A 248 -5.10 -4.31 -10.11
C THR A 248 -5.90 -4.78 -8.90
N PHE A 249 -6.54 -3.84 -8.20
CA PHE A 249 -7.52 -4.21 -7.19
C PHE A 249 -8.66 -5.02 -7.82
N ARG A 250 -9.13 -6.04 -7.08
CA ARG A 250 -10.32 -6.82 -7.48
C ARG A 250 -11.55 -5.94 -7.50
N PRO A 251 -12.56 -6.25 -8.34
CA PRO A 251 -13.85 -5.58 -8.30
C PRO A 251 -14.49 -5.60 -6.91
N ALA A 252 -15.34 -4.61 -6.61
CA ALA A 252 -15.94 -4.46 -5.28
C ALA A 252 -16.73 -5.70 -4.84
N GLU A 253 -17.38 -6.41 -5.75
CA GLU A 253 -18.12 -7.65 -5.46
C GLU A 253 -17.20 -8.74 -4.90
N GLU A 254 -16.04 -8.94 -5.52
CA GLU A 254 -15.05 -9.91 -5.04
C GLU A 254 -14.45 -9.47 -3.70
N LEU A 255 -14.15 -8.17 -3.55
CA LEU A 255 -13.66 -7.64 -2.28
C LEU A 255 -14.70 -7.80 -1.16
N ARG A 256 -16.00 -7.59 -1.44
CA ARG A 256 -17.08 -7.85 -0.47
C ARG A 256 -17.16 -9.31 -0.10
N THR A 257 -17.00 -10.20 -1.06
CA THR A 257 -16.93 -11.64 -0.76
C THR A 257 -15.82 -11.94 0.23
N ILE A 258 -14.61 -11.40 -0.01
CA ILE A 258 -13.44 -11.62 0.86
C ILE A 258 -13.65 -11.03 2.26
N TYR A 259 -14.02 -9.76 2.36
CA TYR A 259 -14.03 -9.06 3.64
C TYR A 259 -15.35 -9.22 4.40
N GLU A 260 -16.50 -9.16 3.71
CA GLU A 260 -17.81 -9.21 4.34
C GLU A 260 -18.33 -10.66 4.44
N ALA A 261 -18.49 -11.37 3.33
CA ALA A 261 -19.12 -12.70 3.33
C ALA A 261 -18.29 -13.77 4.05
N GLU A 262 -17.01 -13.89 3.74
CA GLU A 262 -16.13 -14.90 4.34
C GLU A 262 -15.67 -14.52 5.75
N ASN A 263 -15.43 -13.24 6.01
CA ASN A 263 -14.81 -12.76 7.23
C ASN A 263 -15.75 -11.96 8.15
N GLY A 264 -16.99 -11.71 7.73
CA GLY A 264 -18.04 -11.11 8.56
C GLY A 264 -17.72 -9.68 9.01
N LEU A 265 -16.95 -8.92 8.21
CA LEU A 265 -16.78 -7.49 8.42
C LEU A 265 -18.00 -6.74 7.86
N GLN A 266 -18.31 -5.60 8.45
CA GLN A 266 -19.39 -4.72 7.99
C GLN A 266 -18.86 -3.31 7.82
N THR A 267 -19.42 -2.56 6.88
CA THR A 267 -18.99 -1.17 6.57
C THR A 267 -19.11 -0.20 7.74
N THR A 268 -19.88 -0.56 8.77
CA THR A 268 -20.07 0.20 10.01
C THR A 268 -19.11 -0.20 11.12
N ASP A 269 -18.36 -1.31 10.98
CA ASP A 269 -17.43 -1.78 11.99
C ASP A 269 -16.27 -0.80 12.20
N ASN A 270 -15.77 -0.77 13.45
CA ASN A 270 -14.46 -0.21 13.74
C ASN A 270 -13.41 -1.29 13.47
N VAL A 271 -12.68 -1.16 12.38
CA VAL A 271 -11.67 -2.12 11.96
C VAL A 271 -10.28 -1.58 12.20
N ILE A 272 -9.40 -2.36 12.80
CA ILE A 272 -7.97 -2.07 12.84
C ILE A 272 -7.25 -3.13 12.01
N ALA A 273 -6.51 -2.70 10.98
CA ALA A 273 -5.65 -3.55 10.18
C ALA A 273 -4.20 -3.41 10.64
N TYR A 274 -3.45 -4.50 10.62
CA TYR A 274 -2.02 -4.51 10.93
C TYR A 274 -1.27 -5.53 10.07
N CYS A 275 0.03 -5.31 9.92
CA CYS A 275 0.91 -6.24 9.22
C CYS A 275 2.24 -6.41 9.96
N ARG A 276 3.36 -6.08 9.35
CA ARG A 276 4.69 -6.03 9.94
C ARG A 276 4.99 -4.66 10.54
N ILE A 277 4.92 -3.58 9.72
CA ILE A 277 5.22 -2.19 10.10
C ILE A 277 4.24 -1.16 9.51
N GLY A 278 3.08 -1.57 8.99
CA GLY A 278 2.02 -0.68 8.50
C GLY A 278 1.87 -0.59 6.98
N GLU A 279 2.81 -1.11 6.18
CA GLU A 279 2.84 -1.00 4.73
C GLU A 279 1.74 -1.84 4.04
N ARG A 280 1.70 -3.14 4.30
CA ARG A 280 0.67 -4.04 3.73
C ARG A 280 -0.72 -3.74 4.29
N SER A 281 -0.79 -3.30 5.54
CA SER A 281 -2.06 -2.94 6.17
C SER A 281 -2.61 -1.60 5.69
N SER A 282 -1.76 -0.67 5.20
CA SER A 282 -2.25 0.53 4.52
C SER A 282 -2.93 0.21 3.19
N HIS A 283 -2.49 -0.84 2.49
CA HIS A 283 -3.16 -1.34 1.29
C HIS A 283 -4.57 -1.89 1.61
N THR A 284 -4.71 -2.67 2.67
CA THR A 284 -6.01 -3.15 3.14
C THR A 284 -6.88 -1.99 3.66
N TRP A 285 -6.30 -1.04 4.40
CA TRP A 285 -6.99 0.18 4.82
C TRP A 285 -7.54 0.96 3.62
N PHE A 286 -6.75 1.10 2.55
CA PHE A 286 -7.18 1.75 1.31
C PHE A 286 -8.36 1.00 0.67
N ALA A 287 -8.26 -0.33 0.52
CA ALA A 287 -9.31 -1.16 -0.06
C ALA A 287 -10.62 -1.06 0.74
N LEU A 288 -10.56 -1.22 2.07
CA LEU A 288 -11.74 -1.13 2.92
C LEU A 288 -12.34 0.28 2.91
N THR A 289 -11.52 1.33 3.06
CA THR A 289 -12.01 2.71 3.19
C THR A 289 -12.56 3.25 1.89
N TYR A 290 -11.80 3.12 0.80
CA TYR A 290 -12.14 3.78 -0.45
C TYR A 290 -12.87 2.88 -1.44
N LEU A 291 -12.50 1.60 -1.52
CA LEU A 291 -13.13 0.73 -2.51
C LEU A 291 -14.44 0.13 -1.99
N LEU A 292 -14.50 -0.20 -0.69
CA LEU A 292 -15.69 -0.77 -0.08
C LEU A 292 -16.52 0.22 0.75
N GLY A 293 -15.99 1.41 1.07
CA GLY A 293 -16.73 2.46 1.78
C GLY A 293 -16.89 2.23 3.29
N PHE A 294 -16.00 1.45 3.90
CA PHE A 294 -15.94 1.32 5.37
C PHE A 294 -15.63 2.67 6.01
N LYS A 295 -16.35 3.02 7.07
CA LYS A 295 -16.28 4.36 7.66
C LYS A 295 -15.19 4.53 8.71
N ASN A 296 -14.84 3.46 9.41
CA ASN A 296 -14.00 3.49 10.60
C ASN A 296 -12.88 2.44 10.49
N VAL A 297 -11.94 2.65 9.56
CA VAL A 297 -10.77 1.77 9.40
C VAL A 297 -9.53 2.52 9.83
N ARG A 298 -8.73 1.90 10.69
CA ARG A 298 -7.44 2.44 11.14
C ARG A 298 -6.30 1.47 10.85
N ASN A 299 -5.14 2.04 10.54
CA ASN A 299 -3.91 1.28 10.34
C ASN A 299 -3.09 1.32 11.64
N TYR A 300 -2.77 0.17 12.18
CA TYR A 300 -1.81 0.02 13.27
C TYR A 300 -0.42 -0.16 12.68
N ASP A 301 0.32 0.92 12.54
CA ASP A 301 1.65 0.91 11.90
C ASP A 301 2.76 0.36 12.81
N GLY A 302 2.61 0.36 14.13
CA GLY A 302 3.47 -0.40 15.03
C GLY A 302 3.46 -1.89 14.72
N SER A 303 2.29 -2.41 14.38
CA SER A 303 2.08 -3.74 13.80
C SER A 303 2.73 -4.88 14.60
N TRP A 304 3.07 -5.98 13.92
CA TRP A 304 3.66 -7.15 14.57
C TRP A 304 5.07 -6.91 15.10
N THR A 305 5.83 -6.03 14.46
CA THR A 305 7.18 -5.67 14.94
C THR A 305 7.12 -5.01 16.32
N GLU A 306 6.12 -4.18 16.61
CA GLU A 306 5.89 -3.65 17.95
C GLU A 306 5.24 -4.70 18.87
N TRP A 307 4.11 -5.26 18.46
CA TRP A 307 3.31 -6.14 19.31
C TRP A 307 4.05 -7.42 19.70
N GLY A 308 4.65 -8.10 18.72
CA GLY A 308 5.39 -9.36 18.93
C GLY A 308 6.62 -9.22 19.81
N ASN A 309 7.22 -8.03 19.88
CA ASN A 309 8.38 -7.72 20.74
C ASN A 309 7.97 -7.12 22.10
N THR A 310 6.73 -6.71 22.28
CA THR A 310 6.27 -6.11 23.54
C THR A 310 6.17 -7.16 24.64
N VAL A 311 6.85 -6.91 25.76
CA VAL A 311 6.80 -7.78 26.94
C VAL A 311 5.37 -7.89 27.45
N ARG A 312 4.90 -9.12 27.68
CA ARG A 312 3.56 -9.46 28.17
C ARG A 312 2.39 -9.12 27.24
N ALA A 313 2.62 -8.63 26.01
CA ALA A 313 1.52 -8.51 25.06
C ALA A 313 0.96 -9.92 24.76
N PRO A 314 -0.38 -10.11 24.83
CA PRO A 314 -0.98 -11.40 24.55
C PRO A 314 -0.86 -11.75 23.07
N ILE A 315 -0.63 -13.02 22.78
CA ILE A 315 -0.61 -13.55 21.42
C ILE A 315 -1.40 -14.84 21.35
N GLU A 316 -1.94 -15.14 20.18
CA GLU A 316 -2.54 -16.43 19.85
C GLU A 316 -1.70 -17.13 18.79
N LYS A 317 -1.67 -18.46 18.89
CA LYS A 317 -1.17 -19.39 17.86
C LYS A 317 -2.22 -20.48 17.71
N PRO A 318 -2.59 -20.86 16.48
CA PRO A 318 -3.45 -22.01 16.24
C PRO A 318 -2.75 -23.31 16.70
#